data_f398af5aeec9a010752ee88cfad5fef3
#
_entry.id   f398af5aeec9a010752ee88cfad5fef3
#
_cell.length_a   1.000
_cell.length_b   1.000
_cell.length_c   1.000
_cell.angle_alpha   90.00
_cell.angle_beta   90.00
_cell.angle_gamma   90.00
#
_symmetry.space_group_name_H-M   'P 1'
#
loop_
_entity.id
_entity.type
_entity.pdbx_description
1 polymer ?
#
loop_
_entity_poly.entity_id
_entity_poly.type
_entity_poly.pdbx_seq_one_letter_code
_entity_poly.pdbx_strand_id
1 'polypeptide(L)' 'MEKMKDLAYYNGKITSIDDMMIPANDRGFYFGDGIYEAAMVFDYKIYALQDHLDRMFNSAAMLRIELPYKSARF' A
#
# COMPACT_ATOMS: atom_id res chain seq x y z
N MET A 1 -29.49 -2.72 -3.20
CA MET A 1 -28.19 -2.91 -3.84
C MET A 1 -27.10 -3.03 -2.78
N GLU A 2 -26.39 -4.11 -2.82
CA GLU A 2 -25.32 -4.31 -1.85
C GLU A 2 -24.18 -3.36 -2.15
N LYS A 3 -23.71 -2.69 -1.12
CA LYS A 3 -22.56 -1.84 -1.21
C LYS A 3 -21.29 -2.69 -1.24
N MET A 4 -20.41 -2.43 -2.18
CA MET A 4 -19.12 -3.12 -2.20
C MET A 4 -18.34 -2.78 -0.93
N LYS A 5 -17.80 -3.80 -0.30
CA LYS A 5 -16.97 -3.60 0.88
C LYS A 5 -15.58 -3.13 0.47
N ASP A 6 -15.02 -2.22 1.24
CA ASP A 6 -13.63 -1.85 1.08
C ASP A 6 -12.74 -3.01 1.51
N LEU A 7 -11.75 -3.30 0.68
CA LEU A 7 -10.83 -4.40 0.92
C LEU A 7 -9.48 -3.87 1.40
N ALA A 8 -8.83 -4.68 2.21
CA ALA A 8 -7.47 -4.42 2.68
C ALA A 8 -6.59 -5.64 2.37
N TYR A 9 -5.33 -5.37 2.10
CA TYR A 9 -4.32 -6.40 1.88
C TYR A 9 -3.20 -6.19 2.90
N TYR A 10 -2.83 -7.25 3.59
CA TYR A 10 -1.70 -7.22 4.51
C TYR A 10 -0.95 -8.54 4.43
N ASN A 11 0.31 -8.45 4.06
CA ASN A 11 1.26 -9.56 4.09
C ASN A 11 0.72 -10.83 3.42
N GLY A 12 0.14 -10.67 2.23
CA GLY A 12 -0.40 -11.78 1.44
C GLY A 12 -1.85 -12.14 1.72
N LYS A 13 -2.51 -11.46 2.66
CA LYS A 13 -3.89 -11.77 3.03
C LYS A 13 -4.82 -10.63 2.67
N ILE A 14 -5.92 -10.97 2.02
CA ILE A 14 -6.96 -10.01 1.66
C ILE A 14 -8.18 -10.23 2.55
N THR A 15 -8.65 -9.18 3.19
CA THR A 15 -9.87 -9.20 3.99
C THR A 15 -10.66 -7.92 3.76
N SER A 16 -11.86 -7.82 4.34
CA SER A 16 -12.50 -6.52 4.43
C SER A 16 -11.67 -5.63 5.36
N ILE A 17 -11.69 -4.32 5.13
CA ILE A 17 -10.89 -3.41 5.94
C ILE A 17 -11.27 -3.48 7.43
N ASP A 18 -12.53 -3.76 7.72
CA ASP A 18 -13.01 -3.86 9.09
C ASP A 18 -12.46 -5.08 9.83
N ASP A 19 -12.12 -6.14 9.10
CA ASP A 19 -11.65 -7.40 9.67
C ASP A 19 -10.12 -7.53 9.65
N MET A 20 -9.43 -6.55 9.07
CA MET A 20 -7.97 -6.62 8.96
C MET A 20 -7.31 -6.41 10.32
N MET A 21 -6.39 -7.31 10.64
CA MET A 21 -5.64 -7.27 11.90
C MET A 21 -4.17 -7.06 11.61
N ILE A 22 -3.55 -6.15 12.33
CA ILE A 22 -2.13 -5.83 12.22
C ILE A 22 -1.50 -5.98 13.61
N PRO A 23 -0.33 -6.60 13.72
CA PRO A 23 0.33 -6.75 15.03
C PRO A 23 0.51 -5.40 15.74
N ALA A 24 0.23 -5.37 17.02
CA ALA A 24 0.33 -4.14 17.81
C ALA A 24 1.78 -3.62 17.92
N ASN A 25 2.76 -4.49 17.72
CA ASN A 25 4.18 -4.11 17.76
C ASN A 25 4.75 -3.75 16.39
N ASP A 26 3.89 -3.53 15.42
CA ASP A 26 4.33 -3.06 14.10
C ASP A 26 5.07 -1.72 14.25
N ARG A 27 6.19 -1.56 13.54
CA ARG A 27 6.98 -0.34 13.65
C ARG A 27 6.23 0.91 13.21
N GLY A 28 5.23 0.76 12.34
CA GLY A 28 4.37 1.87 11.94
C GLY A 28 3.65 2.49 13.14
N PHE A 29 3.26 1.67 14.12
CA PHE A 29 2.62 2.16 15.33
C PHE A 29 3.60 2.74 16.34
N TYR A 30 4.75 2.07 16.53
CA TYR A 30 5.72 2.50 17.53
C TYR A 30 6.51 3.74 17.12
N PHE A 31 6.90 3.82 15.85
CA PHE A 31 7.87 4.82 15.39
C PHE A 31 7.36 5.64 14.21
N GLY A 32 6.18 5.32 13.70
CA GLY A 32 5.70 5.96 12.49
C GLY A 32 6.49 5.56 11.25
N ASP A 33 7.25 4.46 11.30
CA ASP A 33 8.02 3.99 10.15
C ASP A 33 7.08 3.51 9.06
N GLY A 34 6.95 4.28 8.02
CA GLY A 34 6.07 3.91 6.94
C GLY A 34 6.11 4.92 5.81
N ILE A 35 5.70 4.47 4.66
CA ILE A 35 5.46 5.32 3.50
C ILE A 35 4.02 5.09 3.06
N TYR A 36 3.52 6.04 2.30
CA TYR A 36 2.16 5.95 1.84
C TYR A 36 2.06 6.45 0.42
N GLU A 37 1.19 5.83 -0.33
CA GLU A 37 0.89 6.23 -1.69
C GLU A 37 -0.58 6.00 -1.95
N ALA A 38 -1.20 6.89 -2.73
CA ALA A 38 -2.60 6.76 -3.10
C ALA A 38 -2.75 7.09 -4.57
N ALA A 39 -3.65 6.39 -5.24
CA ALA A 39 -3.91 6.60 -6.65
C ALA A 39 -5.41 6.55 -6.91
N MET A 40 -5.85 7.30 -7.91
CA MET A 40 -7.24 7.28 -8.36
C MET A 40 -7.43 6.19 -9.41
N VAL A 41 -8.62 5.60 -9.41
CA VAL A 41 -9.00 4.56 -10.38
C VAL A 41 -10.15 5.07 -11.22
N PHE A 42 -9.97 5.03 -12.54
CA PHE A 42 -11.01 5.37 -13.51
C PHE A 42 -11.19 4.20 -14.46
N ASP A 43 -12.42 3.77 -14.68
CA ASP A 43 -12.72 2.70 -15.63
C ASP A 43 -11.87 1.45 -15.39
N TYR A 44 -11.69 1.06 -14.11
CA TYR A 44 -10.87 -0.08 -13.69
C TYR A 44 -9.38 0.08 -14.04
N LYS A 45 -8.93 1.30 -14.31
CA LYS A 45 -7.52 1.58 -14.56
C LYS A 45 -6.99 2.55 -13.52
N ILE A 46 -5.79 2.28 -13.03
CA ILE A 46 -5.12 3.14 -12.06
C ILE A 46 -4.49 4.32 -12.82
N TYR A 47 -4.87 5.53 -12.43
CA TYR A 47 -4.34 6.73 -13.07
C TYR A 47 -2.88 6.95 -12.67
N ALA A 48 -2.02 7.18 -13.67
CA ALA A 48 -0.60 7.48 -13.48
C ALA A 48 0.13 6.42 -12.62
N LEU A 49 -0.17 5.15 -12.86
CA LEU A 49 0.37 4.05 -12.05
C LEU A 49 1.89 4.09 -11.93
N GLN A 50 2.61 4.28 -13.05
CA GLN A 50 4.07 4.27 -13.02
C GLN A 50 4.63 5.41 -12.17
N ASP A 51 4.05 6.60 -12.26
CA ASP A 51 4.48 7.73 -11.44
C ASP A 51 4.28 7.46 -9.95
N HIS A 52 3.17 6.84 -9.58
CA HIS A 52 2.91 6.46 -8.19
C HIS A 52 3.90 5.41 -7.69
N LEU A 53 4.23 4.44 -8.52
CA LEU A 53 5.20 3.40 -8.17
C LEU A 53 6.60 3.99 -8.02
N ASP A 54 7.03 4.86 -8.93
CA ASP A 54 8.33 5.51 -8.83
C ASP A 54 8.44 6.32 -7.54
N ARG A 55 7.40 7.05 -7.20
CA ARG A 55 7.37 7.84 -5.97
C ARG A 55 7.40 6.94 -4.73
N MET A 56 6.71 5.82 -4.76
CA MET A 56 6.72 4.85 -3.67
C MET A 56 8.13 4.32 -3.42
N PHE A 57 8.85 3.93 -4.47
CA PHE A 57 10.22 3.45 -4.34
C PHE A 57 11.16 4.54 -3.84
N ASN A 58 11.00 5.78 -4.31
CA ASN A 58 11.80 6.89 -3.83
C ASN A 58 11.55 7.18 -2.34
N SER A 59 10.29 7.15 -1.93
CA SER A 59 9.94 7.36 -0.52
C SER A 59 10.49 6.26 0.37
N ALA A 60 10.41 5.01 -0.07
CA ALA A 60 10.96 3.88 0.67
C ALA A 60 12.47 4.01 0.82
N ALA A 61 13.17 4.43 -0.24
CA ALA A 61 14.62 4.62 -0.19
C ALA A 61 15.00 5.70 0.82
N MET A 62 14.24 6.78 0.89
CA MET A 62 14.50 7.87 1.85
C MET A 62 14.40 7.41 3.30
N LEU A 63 13.52 6.47 3.59
CA LEU A 63 13.37 5.88 4.94
C LEU A 63 14.19 4.61 5.11
N ARG A 64 14.97 4.21 4.13
CA ARG A 64 15.75 2.97 4.13
C ARG A 64 14.87 1.74 4.32
N ILE A 65 13.67 1.77 3.75
CA ILE A 65 12.78 0.63 3.72
C ILE A 65 13.04 -0.14 2.44
N GLU A 66 13.42 -1.41 2.59
CA GLU A 66 13.64 -2.29 1.45
C GLU A 66 12.32 -2.92 1.04
N LEU A 67 11.88 -2.62 -0.18
CA LEU A 67 10.65 -3.20 -0.69
C LEU A 67 10.92 -4.61 -1.25
N PRO A 68 9.93 -5.52 -1.16
CA PRO A 68 10.10 -6.90 -1.65
C PRO A 68 10.12 -7.00 -3.17
N TYR A 69 10.08 -5.88 -3.88
CA TYR A 69 10.05 -5.82 -5.33
C TYR A 69 11.34 -5.19 -5.84
N LYS A 70 11.83 -5.70 -6.96
CA LYS A 70 13.10 -5.22 -7.52
C LYS A 70 12.95 -3.99 -8.40
N SER A 71 11.75 -3.69 -8.85
CA SER A 71 11.52 -2.66 -9.84
C SER A 71 10.13 -2.07 -9.68
N ALA A 72 10.00 -0.77 -9.94
CA ALA A 72 8.72 -0.07 -9.97
C ALA A 72 8.02 -0.19 -11.33
N ARG A 73 8.35 -1.17 -12.13
CA ARG A 73 7.74 -1.37 -13.46
C ARG A 73 6.74 -2.50 -13.48
N PHE A 74 5.72 -2.28 -14.28
CA PHE A 74 4.70 -3.27 -14.62
C PHE A 74 4.61 -3.46 -16.12
#